data_ff7cbb776e0a35db93340609eb97d8e5
#
_entry.id   ff7cbb776e0a35db93340609eb97d8e5
#
_cell.length_a   1.000
_cell.length_b   1.000
_cell.length_c   1.000
_cell.angle_alpha   90.00
_cell.angle_beta   90.00
_cell.angle_gamma   90.00
#
_symmetry.space_group_name_H-M   'P 1'
#
loop_
_entity.id
_entity.type
_entity.pdbx_description
1 polymer ?
#
loop_
_entity_poly.entity_id
_entity_poly.type
_entity_poly.pdbx_seq_one_letter_code
_entity_poly.pdbx_strand_id
1 'polypeptide(L)'
;MRFSKSYIKTLKETPKEAETASHKLLLRASMIKKLTSGVYTYLPLGYKALKKVENIVREEMDRAGSQEILMPVLQPAELWKESGRWDVMGPLMMKLQDRNKRDFVLGPTHEEVVTDLIRNDISSYKALPLSLYQIQTKFRDEIRPRFGLM
;
A
#
# COMPACT_ATOMS: atom_id res chain seq x y z
N MET A 1 -14.89 -14.88 -19.36
CA MET A 1 -15.45 -13.55 -19.73
C MET A 1 -15.12 -13.30 -21.20
N ARG A 2 -16.09 -12.86 -22.00
CA ARG A 2 -15.84 -12.52 -23.42
C ARG A 2 -15.12 -11.18 -23.53
N PHE A 3 -14.07 -11.09 -24.34
CA PHE A 3 -13.31 -9.85 -24.54
C PHE A 3 -14.21 -8.67 -24.97
N SER A 4 -15.18 -8.93 -25.85
CA SER A 4 -16.14 -7.93 -26.31
C SER A 4 -17.05 -7.32 -25.23
N LYS A 5 -17.12 -7.96 -24.05
CA LYS A 5 -17.89 -7.49 -22.88
C LYS A 5 -16.99 -6.99 -21.74
N SER A 6 -15.67 -6.95 -21.94
CA SER A 6 -14.73 -6.51 -20.94
C SER A 6 -14.37 -5.03 -21.09
N TYR A 7 -14.13 -4.37 -19.97
CA TYR A 7 -13.60 -3.01 -19.96
C TYR A 7 -12.07 -3.07 -20.23
N ILE A 8 -11.73 -3.29 -21.51
CA ILE A 8 -10.34 -3.35 -21.97
C ILE A 8 -10.24 -2.47 -23.22
N LYS A 9 -9.59 -1.32 -23.08
CA LYS A 9 -9.35 -0.36 -24.15
C LYS A 9 -7.85 -0.20 -24.35
N THR A 10 -7.24 -1.05 -25.16
CA THR A 10 -5.82 -0.96 -25.49
C THR A 10 -5.49 0.32 -26.24
N LEU A 11 -4.32 0.86 -25.99
CA LEU A 11 -3.82 2.05 -26.67
C LEU A 11 -2.86 1.63 -27.79
N LYS A 12 -3.04 2.22 -28.98
CA LYS A 12 -2.12 2.04 -30.11
C LYS A 12 -0.80 2.75 -29.85
N GLU A 13 -0.89 3.98 -29.35
CA GLU A 13 0.26 4.82 -29.07
C GLU A 13 0.70 4.75 -27.62
N THR A 14 1.96 5.04 -27.37
CA THR A 14 2.51 5.12 -26.02
C THR A 14 2.26 6.52 -25.45
N PRO A 15 1.64 6.64 -24.25
CA PRO A 15 1.50 7.92 -23.60
C PRO A 15 2.87 8.61 -23.37
N LYS A 16 2.95 9.90 -23.63
CA LYS A 16 4.21 10.68 -23.56
C LYS A 16 4.88 10.63 -22.20
N GLU A 17 4.07 10.56 -21.14
CA GLU A 17 4.53 10.50 -19.74
C GLU A 17 5.10 9.13 -19.31
N ALA A 18 4.97 8.11 -20.14
CA ALA A 18 5.49 6.79 -19.82
C ALA A 18 6.95 6.65 -20.28
N GLU A 19 7.87 6.55 -19.34
CA GLU A 19 9.30 6.48 -19.64
C GLU A 19 9.79 5.03 -19.68
N THR A 20 9.49 4.23 -18.64
CA THR A 20 9.96 2.84 -18.53
C THR A 20 9.14 1.88 -19.40
N ALA A 21 9.76 0.80 -19.85
CA ALA A 21 9.10 -0.22 -20.67
C ALA A 21 7.86 -0.83 -19.97
N SER A 22 7.96 -1.12 -18.68
CA SER A 22 6.85 -1.65 -17.87
C SER A 22 5.68 -0.68 -17.83
N HIS A 23 5.92 0.61 -17.57
CA HIS A 23 4.89 1.63 -17.54
C HIS A 23 4.18 1.79 -18.90
N LYS A 24 4.97 1.84 -19.99
CA LYS A 24 4.45 1.88 -21.37
C LYS A 24 3.52 0.70 -21.67
N LEU A 25 3.96 -0.51 -21.34
CA LEU A 25 3.20 -1.72 -21.62
C LEU A 25 1.94 -1.82 -20.77
N LEU A 26 2.00 -1.48 -19.48
CA LEU A 26 0.84 -1.50 -18.59
C LEU A 26 -0.26 -0.54 -19.03
N LEU A 27 0.10 0.68 -19.44
CA LEU A 27 -0.84 1.67 -19.97
C LEU A 27 -1.43 1.21 -21.31
N ARG A 28 -0.59 0.75 -22.26
CA ARG A 28 -1.03 0.29 -23.58
C ARG A 28 -1.93 -0.95 -23.51
N ALA A 29 -1.61 -1.88 -22.62
CA ALA A 29 -2.41 -3.09 -22.40
C ALA A 29 -3.70 -2.86 -21.61
N SER A 30 -4.02 -1.61 -21.24
CA SER A 30 -5.18 -1.29 -20.41
C SER A 30 -5.20 -2.05 -19.07
N MET A 31 -4.03 -2.22 -18.48
CA MET A 31 -3.88 -2.80 -17.15
C MET A 31 -4.02 -1.75 -16.05
N ILE A 32 -3.57 -0.54 -16.33
CA ILE A 32 -3.67 0.62 -15.43
C ILE A 32 -4.15 1.85 -16.20
N LYS A 33 -4.69 2.82 -15.46
CA LYS A 33 -5.01 4.15 -15.95
C LYS A 33 -4.55 5.18 -14.93
N LYS A 34 -3.80 6.17 -15.40
CA LYS A 34 -3.33 7.28 -14.56
C LYS A 34 -4.52 8.17 -14.17
N LEU A 35 -4.61 8.49 -12.89
CA LEU A 35 -5.53 9.50 -12.36
C LEU A 35 -4.79 10.83 -12.20
N THR A 36 -3.67 10.80 -11.50
CA THR A 36 -2.73 11.91 -11.38
C THR A 36 -1.30 11.36 -11.24
N SER A 37 -0.30 12.21 -11.08
CA SER A 37 1.08 11.77 -10.88
C SER A 37 1.19 10.88 -9.65
N GLY A 38 1.76 9.69 -9.81
CA GLY A 38 1.91 8.70 -8.74
C GLY A 38 0.62 7.96 -8.33
N VAL A 39 -0.55 8.29 -8.91
CA VAL A 39 -1.84 7.68 -8.56
C VAL A 39 -2.47 7.03 -9.78
N TYR A 40 -2.73 5.72 -9.68
CA TYR A 40 -3.24 4.91 -10.78
C TYR A 40 -4.47 4.10 -10.36
N THR A 41 -5.39 3.92 -11.30
CA THR A 41 -6.45 2.92 -11.21
C THR A 41 -6.00 1.63 -11.86
N TYR A 42 -6.07 0.52 -11.14
CA TYR A 42 -5.91 -0.80 -11.73
C TYR A 42 -7.18 -1.19 -12.48
N LEU A 43 -7.06 -1.44 -13.77
CA LEU A 43 -8.16 -1.90 -14.62
C LEU A 43 -8.32 -3.43 -14.50
N PRO A 44 -9.39 -4.04 -15.03
CA PRO A 44 -9.70 -5.44 -14.75
C PRO A 44 -8.56 -6.45 -14.95
N LEU A 45 -7.77 -6.30 -16.01
CA LEU A 45 -6.61 -7.18 -16.25
C LEU A 45 -5.47 -6.92 -15.26
N GLY A 46 -5.16 -5.64 -15.02
CA GLY A 46 -4.14 -5.26 -14.05
C GLY A 46 -4.48 -5.70 -12.63
N TYR A 47 -5.73 -5.53 -12.24
CA TYR A 47 -6.19 -5.95 -10.92
C TYR A 47 -6.16 -7.48 -10.74
N LYS A 48 -6.51 -8.24 -11.80
CA LYS A 48 -6.36 -9.71 -11.77
C LYS A 48 -4.90 -10.15 -11.63
N ALA A 49 -3.97 -9.46 -12.30
CA ALA A 49 -2.55 -9.75 -12.16
C ALA A 49 -2.06 -9.43 -10.73
N LEU A 50 -2.45 -8.26 -10.20
CA LEU A 50 -2.14 -7.86 -8.83
C LEU A 50 -2.63 -8.91 -7.82
N LYS A 51 -3.89 -9.36 -7.94
CA LYS A 51 -4.46 -10.39 -7.06
C LYS A 51 -3.71 -11.72 -7.11
N LYS A 52 -3.17 -12.10 -8.28
CA LYS A 52 -2.33 -13.31 -8.37
C LYS A 52 -1.02 -13.14 -7.60
N VAL A 53 -0.39 -11.97 -7.71
CA VAL A 53 0.84 -11.68 -6.95
C VAL A 53 0.55 -11.66 -5.44
N GLU A 54 -0.53 -11.01 -5.02
CA GLU A 54 -0.97 -11.01 -3.62
C GLU A 54 -1.18 -12.45 -3.09
N ASN A 55 -1.81 -13.32 -3.88
CA ASN A 55 -2.04 -14.71 -3.47
C ASN A 55 -0.73 -15.50 -3.33
N ILE A 56 0.22 -15.31 -4.24
CA ILE A 56 1.55 -15.94 -4.12
C ILE A 56 2.23 -15.48 -2.82
N VAL A 57 2.17 -14.19 -2.51
CA VAL A 57 2.73 -13.66 -1.25
C VAL A 57 2.03 -14.27 -0.04
N ARG A 58 0.69 -14.39 -0.05
CA ARG A 58 -0.06 -15.03 1.04
C ARG A 58 0.37 -16.47 1.25
N GLU A 59 0.40 -17.26 0.17
CA GLU A 59 0.78 -18.68 0.23
C GLU A 59 2.18 -18.86 0.83
N GLU A 60 3.15 -18.01 0.47
CA GLU A 60 4.50 -18.08 1.02
C GLU A 60 4.56 -17.62 2.48
N MET A 61 3.84 -16.56 2.85
CA MET A 61 3.80 -16.08 4.23
C MET A 61 3.09 -17.07 5.16
N ASP A 62 1.97 -17.65 4.72
CA ASP A 62 1.23 -18.68 5.46
C ASP A 62 2.08 -19.95 5.62
N ARG A 63 2.79 -20.36 4.57
CA ARG A 63 3.73 -21.49 4.62
C ARG A 63 4.87 -21.27 5.61
N ALA A 64 5.31 -20.02 5.76
CA ALA A 64 6.30 -19.62 6.76
C ALA A 64 5.73 -19.51 8.19
N GLY A 65 4.43 -19.80 8.38
CA GLY A 65 3.76 -19.74 9.69
C GLY A 65 3.37 -18.34 10.14
N SER A 66 3.35 -17.35 9.21
CA SER A 66 2.90 -15.99 9.49
C SER A 66 1.37 -15.88 9.42
N GLN A 67 0.79 -14.93 10.13
CA GLN A 67 -0.65 -14.71 10.17
C GLN A 67 -1.01 -13.37 9.52
N GLU A 68 -1.96 -13.39 8.57
CA GLU A 68 -2.43 -12.17 7.91
C GLU A 68 -3.34 -11.37 8.85
N ILE A 69 -3.04 -10.08 9.01
CA ILE A 69 -3.90 -9.12 9.69
C ILE A 69 -4.16 -7.93 8.78
N LEU A 70 -5.21 -7.16 9.05
CA LEU A 70 -5.50 -5.92 8.34
C LEU A 70 -5.57 -4.77 9.34
N MET A 71 -4.56 -3.94 9.33
CA MET A 71 -4.48 -2.76 10.20
C MET A 71 -5.05 -1.51 9.53
N PRO A 72 -5.55 -0.52 10.29
CA PRO A 72 -6.14 0.69 9.73
C PRO A 72 -5.12 1.53 8.96
N VAL A 73 -5.55 2.10 7.84
CA VAL A 73 -4.74 3.07 7.07
C VAL A 73 -4.62 4.40 7.81
N LEU A 74 -5.72 4.84 8.44
CA LEU A 74 -5.75 6.05 9.25
C LEU A 74 -5.21 5.74 10.64
N GLN A 75 -4.16 6.44 11.04
CA GLN A 75 -3.43 6.18 12.27
C GLN A 75 -3.40 7.43 13.16
N PRO A 76 -3.59 7.30 14.47
CA PRO A 76 -3.54 8.43 15.39
C PRO A 76 -2.11 8.96 15.53
N ALA A 77 -1.96 10.27 15.66
CA ALA A 77 -0.66 10.93 15.79
C ALA A 77 0.10 10.51 17.06
N GLU A 78 -0.63 10.08 18.09
CA GLU A 78 -0.08 9.70 19.39
C GLU A 78 0.96 8.58 19.27
N LEU A 79 0.70 7.55 18.47
CA LEU A 79 1.64 6.45 18.23
C LEU A 79 2.96 6.93 17.62
N TRP A 80 2.87 7.89 16.71
CA TRP A 80 4.01 8.47 16.01
C TRP A 80 4.79 9.45 16.88
N LYS A 81 4.09 10.17 17.78
CA LYS A 81 4.70 11.03 18.80
C LYS A 81 5.42 10.19 19.85
N GLU A 82 4.82 9.09 20.29
CA GLU A 82 5.42 8.16 21.25
C GLU A 82 6.71 7.53 20.72
N SER A 83 6.73 7.10 19.45
CA SER A 83 7.95 6.53 18.82
C SER A 83 9.00 7.61 18.48
N GLY A 84 8.69 8.89 18.63
CA GLY A 84 9.54 10.03 18.23
C GLY A 84 9.63 10.21 16.70
N ARG A 85 8.87 9.46 15.91
CA ARG A 85 8.94 9.49 14.43
C ARG A 85 8.04 10.55 13.80
N TRP A 86 7.15 11.18 14.58
CA TRP A 86 6.25 12.24 14.10
C TRP A 86 6.97 13.40 13.40
N ASP A 87 8.09 13.83 13.98
CA ASP A 87 8.88 14.94 13.46
C ASP A 87 9.92 14.46 12.45
N VAL A 88 10.56 13.33 12.71
CA VAL A 88 11.59 12.74 11.83
C VAL A 88 11.04 12.39 10.47
N MET A 89 9.85 11.78 10.40
CA MET A 89 9.16 11.44 9.16
C MET A 89 8.23 12.55 8.67
N GLY A 90 8.20 13.69 9.35
CA GLY A 90 7.22 14.76 9.16
C GLY A 90 6.94 15.15 7.71
N PRO A 91 7.95 15.41 6.87
CA PRO A 91 7.76 15.77 5.47
C PRO A 91 7.20 14.66 4.58
N LEU A 92 7.40 13.40 4.97
CA LEU A 92 6.94 12.22 4.24
C LEU A 92 5.50 11.84 4.58
N MET A 93 4.98 12.34 5.71
CA MET A 93 3.69 11.94 6.26
C MET A 93 2.56 12.82 5.73
N MET A 94 1.52 12.21 5.19
CA MET A 94 0.26 12.91 4.86
C MET A 94 -0.56 13.10 6.14
N LYS A 95 -0.33 14.20 6.84
CA LYS A 95 -1.00 14.56 8.10
C LYS A 95 -2.36 15.20 7.83
N LEU A 96 -3.33 14.92 8.69
CA LEU A 96 -4.68 15.47 8.63
C LEU A 96 -5.27 15.62 10.03
N GLN A 97 -6.36 16.36 10.14
CA GLN A 97 -7.14 16.49 11.37
C GLN A 97 -8.58 16.04 11.14
N ASP A 98 -9.18 15.42 12.15
CA ASP A 98 -10.60 15.16 12.15
C ASP A 98 -11.43 16.41 12.56
N ARG A 99 -12.76 16.28 12.56
CA ARG A 99 -13.65 17.38 12.96
C ARG A 99 -13.49 17.83 14.42
N ASN A 100 -12.93 16.97 15.26
CA ASN A 100 -12.63 17.26 16.65
C ASN A 100 -11.19 17.82 16.85
N LYS A 101 -10.51 18.15 15.74
CA LYS A 101 -9.13 18.66 15.73
C LYS A 101 -8.10 17.68 16.29
N ARG A 102 -8.39 16.38 16.25
CA ARG A 102 -7.41 15.34 16.57
C ARG A 102 -6.51 15.10 15.37
N ASP A 103 -5.20 15.00 15.62
CA ASP A 103 -4.22 14.76 14.57
C ASP A 103 -4.19 13.28 14.18
N PHE A 104 -4.15 13.03 12.87
CA PHE A 104 -4.00 11.73 12.26
C PHE A 104 -2.98 11.76 11.14
N VAL A 105 -2.60 10.58 10.68
CA VAL A 105 -1.76 10.40 9.49
C VAL A 105 -2.30 9.25 8.65
N LEU A 106 -2.21 9.39 7.33
CA LEU A 106 -2.34 8.23 6.44
C LEU A 106 -1.06 7.41 6.54
N GLY A 107 -1.17 6.16 6.96
CA GLY A 107 -0.04 5.31 7.34
C GLY A 107 1.05 5.17 6.28
N PRO A 108 2.23 5.77 6.47
CA PRO A 108 3.39 5.53 5.60
C PRO A 108 4.01 4.15 5.84
N THR A 109 3.77 3.61 7.01
CA THR A 109 4.14 2.27 7.47
C THR A 109 3.25 1.86 8.64
N HIS A 110 3.40 0.65 9.21
CA HIS A 110 2.51 0.15 10.28
C HIS A 110 3.26 -0.45 11.47
N GLU A 111 4.56 -0.20 11.60
CA GLU A 111 5.34 -0.71 12.73
C GLU A 111 4.80 -0.18 14.07
N GLU A 112 4.42 1.09 14.13
CA GLU A 112 3.81 1.68 15.33
C GLU A 112 2.50 0.98 15.69
N VAL A 113 1.66 0.71 14.71
CA VAL A 113 0.35 0.08 14.91
C VAL A 113 0.49 -1.37 15.36
N VAL A 114 1.34 -2.17 14.71
CA VAL A 114 1.54 -3.57 15.10
C VAL A 114 2.24 -3.68 16.46
N THR A 115 3.16 -2.76 16.77
CA THR A 115 3.82 -2.73 18.08
C THR A 115 2.82 -2.39 19.18
N ASP A 116 1.93 -1.44 18.94
CA ASP A 116 0.86 -1.09 19.89
C ASP A 116 -0.09 -2.27 20.12
N LEU A 117 -0.50 -2.95 19.06
CA LEU A 117 -1.31 -4.17 19.14
C LEU A 117 -0.62 -5.23 20.02
N ILE A 118 0.64 -5.56 19.74
CA ILE A 118 1.37 -6.62 20.42
C ILE A 118 1.67 -6.29 21.87
N ARG A 119 2.06 -5.05 22.20
CA ARG A 119 2.36 -4.66 23.59
C ARG A 119 1.15 -4.74 24.51
N ASN A 120 -0.05 -4.60 23.97
CA ASN A 120 -1.29 -4.67 24.73
C ASN A 120 -1.79 -6.12 24.91
N ASP A 121 -1.46 -7.01 23.97
CA ASP A 121 -1.98 -8.38 23.95
C ASP A 121 -0.97 -9.42 24.47
N ILE A 122 0.33 -9.18 24.32
CA ILE A 122 1.38 -10.13 24.70
C ILE A 122 2.04 -9.74 26.02
N SER A 123 1.71 -10.46 27.05
CA SER A 123 2.26 -10.25 28.41
C SER A 123 3.44 -11.17 28.76
N SER A 124 3.75 -12.18 27.92
CA SER A 124 4.81 -13.17 28.20
C SER A 124 5.64 -13.47 26.96
N TYR A 125 6.96 -13.54 27.13
CA TYR A 125 7.90 -13.96 26.09
C TYR A 125 7.62 -15.37 25.56
N LYS A 126 6.88 -16.21 26.32
CA LYS A 126 6.49 -17.56 25.91
C LYS A 126 5.52 -17.57 24.72
N ALA A 127 4.86 -16.45 24.44
CA ALA A 127 4.00 -16.30 23.27
C ALA A 127 4.80 -15.92 21.99
N LEU A 128 6.10 -15.77 22.10
CA LEU A 128 7.01 -15.46 21.00
C LEU A 128 7.79 -16.71 20.55
N PRO A 129 8.18 -16.86 19.28
CA PRO A 129 8.03 -15.85 18.22
C PRO A 129 6.60 -15.72 17.68
N LEU A 130 6.22 -14.50 17.28
CA LEU A 130 4.97 -14.22 16.59
C LEU A 130 5.32 -13.54 15.26
N SER A 131 4.79 -14.05 14.14
CA SER A 131 4.97 -13.47 12.83
C SER A 131 3.62 -13.01 12.28
N LEU A 132 3.52 -11.72 12.00
CA LEU A 132 2.33 -11.09 11.42
C LEU A 132 2.69 -10.39 10.11
N TYR A 133 1.77 -10.41 9.16
CA TYR A 133 1.93 -9.67 7.92
C TYR A 133 0.62 -9.01 7.47
N GLN A 134 0.71 -8.07 6.57
CA GLN A 134 -0.45 -7.48 5.89
C GLN A 134 -0.13 -7.13 4.45
N ILE A 135 -1.17 -7.14 3.61
CA ILE A 135 -1.14 -6.58 2.27
C ILE A 135 -2.01 -5.31 2.32
N GLN A 136 -1.37 -4.15 2.37
CA GLN A 136 -2.04 -2.88 2.63
C GLN A 136 -1.38 -1.73 1.89
N THR A 137 -2.21 -0.78 1.44
CA THR A 137 -1.74 0.48 0.84
C THR A 137 -0.96 1.32 1.87
N LYS A 138 0.13 1.94 1.42
CA LYS A 138 0.94 2.89 2.18
C LYS A 138 0.89 4.26 1.50
N PHE A 139 0.93 5.32 2.29
CA PHE A 139 0.86 6.71 1.82
C PHE A 139 2.13 7.46 2.20
N ARG A 140 2.88 7.89 1.20
CA ARG A 140 4.12 8.66 1.39
C ARG A 140 4.15 9.82 0.43
N ASP A 141 4.37 11.03 0.95
CA ASP A 141 4.58 12.24 0.15
C ASP A 141 6.06 12.34 -0.24
N GLU A 142 6.44 11.58 -1.26
CA GLU A 142 7.81 11.51 -1.73
C GLU A 142 8.05 12.57 -2.82
N ILE A 143 9.05 13.42 -2.62
CA ILE A 143 9.45 14.46 -3.60
C ILE A 143 9.86 13.82 -4.94
N ARG A 144 10.49 12.65 -4.90
CA ARG A 144 10.94 11.91 -6.08
C ARG A 144 10.47 10.45 -6.00
N PRO A 145 9.18 10.20 -6.29
CA PRO A 145 8.69 8.83 -6.35
C PRO A 145 9.42 8.07 -7.47
N ARG A 146 9.57 6.75 -7.29
CA ARG A 146 10.16 5.91 -8.32
C ARG A 146 9.25 5.83 -9.56
N PHE A 147 9.84 5.45 -10.69
CA PHE A 147 9.17 5.43 -11.99
C PHE A 147 8.00 4.43 -12.06
N GLY A 148 6.98 4.81 -12.83
CA GLY A 148 5.83 3.96 -13.15
C GLY A 148 4.98 3.66 -11.92
N LEU A 149 4.64 2.37 -11.74
CA LEU A 149 3.86 1.87 -10.60
C LEU A 149 4.70 1.66 -9.34
N MET A 150 5.98 1.69 -9.45
CA MET A 150 6.91 1.48 -8.36
C MET A 150 7.21 2.78 -7.64
#